data_730941046a34003c395a80b98f58562c
#
_entry.id   730941046a34003c395a80b98f58562c
#
_cell.length_a   1.000
_cell.length_b   1.000
_cell.length_c   1.000
_cell.angle_alpha   90.00
_cell.angle_beta   90.00
_cell.angle_gamma   90.00
#
_symmetry.space_group_name_H-M   'P 1'
#
loop_
_entity.id
_entity.type
_entity.pdbx_description
1 polymer ?
#
loop_
_entity_poly.entity_id
_entity_poly.type
_entity_poly.pdbx_seq_one_letter_code
_entity_poly.pdbx_strand_id
1 'polypeptide(L)'
;MGHLATLISDLALLLVVAGITTLFCKKINQPTVIGYILAGFLIGPVVSFIPTIGDSANITLWAEIGVIFLMFSLGLEFSLHKLVTVGNTGVISALVQIAGMLILGFLLGIAMGWSTMDSIFLG
;
A
#
# COMPACT_ATOMS: atom_id res chain seq x y z
N MET A 1 -25.67 7.17 16.86
CA MET A 1 -25.05 8.51 16.82
C MET A 1 -23.58 8.49 17.22
N GLY A 2 -23.20 7.80 18.28
CA GLY A 2 -21.80 7.76 18.72
C GLY A 2 -20.81 7.15 17.72
N HIS A 3 -21.22 6.15 16.96
CA HIS A 3 -20.36 5.47 15.99
C HIS A 3 -19.94 6.37 14.80
N LEU A 4 -20.86 7.20 14.29
CA LEU A 4 -20.54 8.16 13.22
C LEU A 4 -19.57 9.25 13.69
N ALA A 5 -19.75 9.75 14.92
CA ALA A 5 -18.85 10.74 15.50
C ALA A 5 -17.43 10.17 15.67
N THR A 6 -17.30 8.91 16.07
CA THR A 6 -16.01 8.21 16.19
C THR A 6 -15.36 8.01 14.82
N LEU A 7 -16.10 7.60 13.80
CA LEU A 7 -15.61 7.46 12.43
C LEU A 7 -15.03 8.78 11.89
N ILE A 8 -15.74 9.88 12.10
CA ILE A 8 -15.27 11.20 11.61
C ILE A 8 -14.06 11.68 12.39
N SER A 9 -14.05 11.46 13.70
CA SER A 9 -12.91 11.81 14.56
C SER A 9 -11.66 11.03 14.20
N ASP A 10 -11.78 9.73 13.97
CA ASP A 10 -10.68 8.87 13.55
C ASP A 10 -10.14 9.29 12.18
N LEU A 11 -11.02 9.62 11.24
CA LEU A 11 -10.61 10.15 9.92
C LEU A 11 -9.87 11.48 10.05
N ALA A 12 -10.38 12.39 10.87
CA ALA A 12 -9.77 13.68 11.10
C ALA A 12 -8.37 13.54 11.70
N LEU A 13 -8.21 12.68 12.71
CA LEU A 13 -6.91 12.37 13.32
C LEU A 13 -5.93 11.80 12.28
N LEU A 14 -6.39 10.82 11.49
CA LEU A 14 -5.60 10.19 10.46
C LEU A 14 -5.11 11.21 9.41
N LEU A 15 -5.99 12.08 8.94
CA LEU A 15 -5.65 13.11 7.95
C LEU A 15 -4.67 14.14 8.51
N VAL A 16 -4.85 14.59 9.73
CA VAL A 16 -3.95 15.55 10.38
C VAL A 16 -2.55 14.97 10.54
N VAL A 17 -2.44 13.76 11.10
CA VAL A 17 -1.14 13.11 11.31
C VAL A 17 -0.48 12.75 9.98
N ALA A 18 -1.24 12.23 9.02
CA ALA A 18 -0.73 11.97 7.68
C ALA A 18 -0.24 13.24 6.98
N GLY A 19 -0.97 14.34 7.13
CA GLY A 19 -0.56 15.65 6.60
C GLY A 19 0.76 16.14 7.20
N ILE A 20 0.90 16.08 8.51
CA ILE A 20 2.12 16.51 9.22
C ILE A 20 3.32 15.65 8.83
N THR A 21 3.18 14.33 8.86
CA THR A 21 4.25 13.39 8.50
C THR A 21 4.65 13.51 7.04
N THR A 22 3.69 13.74 6.15
CA THR A 22 3.94 13.96 4.71
C THR A 22 4.72 15.25 4.47
N LEU A 23 4.34 16.35 5.13
CA LEU A 23 5.08 17.61 5.06
C LEU A 23 6.52 17.46 5.57
N PHE A 24 6.70 16.72 6.64
CA PHE A 24 8.03 16.42 7.19
C PHE A 24 8.86 15.60 6.18
N CYS A 25 8.30 14.53 5.63
CA CYS A 25 8.97 13.71 4.61
C CYS A 25 9.33 14.52 3.36
N LYS A 26 8.44 15.40 2.91
CA LYS A 26 8.69 16.29 1.78
C LYS A 26 9.86 17.24 2.05
N LYS A 27 9.96 17.75 3.28
CA LYS A 27 11.07 18.64 3.68
C LYS A 27 12.44 17.95 3.66
N ILE A 28 12.48 16.66 3.93
CA ILE A 28 13.72 15.84 3.89
C ILE A 28 13.91 15.11 2.55
N ASN A 29 13.18 15.50 1.50
CA ASN A 29 13.22 14.88 0.16
C ASN A 29 12.92 13.39 0.14
N GLN A 30 12.06 12.91 1.03
CA GLN A 30 11.60 11.52 1.05
C GLN A 30 10.25 11.39 0.33
N PRO A 31 9.95 10.22 -0.27
CA PRO A 31 8.65 9.95 -0.87
C PRO A 31 7.50 10.12 0.13
N THR A 32 6.39 10.68 -0.32
CA THR A 32 5.19 10.92 0.52
C THR A 32 4.61 9.64 1.11
N VAL A 33 4.79 8.51 0.44
CA VAL A 33 4.34 7.19 0.91
C VAL A 33 4.99 6.81 2.25
N ILE A 34 6.25 7.17 2.45
CA ILE A 34 6.94 6.96 3.74
C ILE A 34 6.24 7.76 4.84
N GLY A 35 5.79 8.99 4.55
CA GLY A 35 5.00 9.80 5.47
C GLY A 35 3.69 9.12 5.89
N TYR A 36 2.99 8.47 4.97
CA TYR A 36 1.76 7.73 5.26
C TYR A 36 2.01 6.50 6.14
N ILE A 37 3.09 5.76 5.89
CA ILE A 37 3.48 4.61 6.71
C ILE A 37 3.84 5.08 8.14
N LEU A 38 4.61 6.15 8.27
CA LEU A 38 4.95 6.74 9.56
C LEU A 38 3.71 7.23 10.31
N ALA A 39 2.77 7.86 9.60
CA ALA A 39 1.50 8.28 10.20
C ALA A 39 0.74 7.08 10.78
N GLY A 40 0.60 6.00 10.00
CA GLY A 40 -0.06 4.78 10.44
C GLY A 40 0.64 4.14 11.66
N PHE A 41 1.96 4.17 11.69
CA PHE A 41 2.73 3.67 12.83
C PHE A 41 2.51 4.52 14.10
N LEU A 42 2.48 5.85 13.95
CA LEU A 42 2.28 6.78 15.07
C LEU A 42 0.88 6.69 15.69
N ILE A 43 -0.15 6.52 14.85
CA ILE A 43 -1.55 6.43 15.30
C ILE A 43 -1.90 5.00 15.74
N GLY A 44 -1.11 4.02 15.33
CA GLY A 44 -1.32 2.62 15.63
C GLY A 44 -1.17 2.30 17.12
N PRO A 45 -1.59 1.10 17.53
CA PRO A 45 -1.61 0.68 18.94
C PRO A 45 -0.20 0.52 19.55
N VAL A 46 0.84 0.69 18.74
CA VAL A 46 2.24 0.55 19.19
C VAL A 46 2.71 1.74 20.02
N VAL A 47 2.16 2.94 19.77
CA VAL A 47 2.56 4.18 20.45
C VAL A 47 1.47 4.61 21.40
N SER A 48 1.55 4.17 22.64
CA SER A 48 0.56 4.45 23.70
C SER A 48 0.49 5.93 24.14
N PHE A 49 1.36 6.78 23.62
CA PHE A 49 1.49 8.18 24.05
C PHE A 49 0.66 9.18 23.24
N ILE A 50 0.13 8.75 22.10
CA ILE A 50 -0.66 9.57 21.17
C ILE A 50 -2.09 9.06 21.19
N PRO A 51 -3.10 9.91 21.00
CA PRO A 51 -4.48 9.45 20.84
C PRO A 51 -4.54 8.38 19.76
N THR A 52 -4.74 7.15 20.17
CA THR A 52 -4.89 5.99 19.30
C THR A 52 -6.30 5.97 18.74
N ILE A 53 -6.41 5.52 17.51
CA ILE A 53 -7.71 5.20 16.92
C ILE A 53 -8.36 4.09 17.77
N GLY A 54 -9.54 4.38 18.32
CA GLY A 54 -10.18 3.51 19.29
C GLY A 54 -10.74 2.21 18.68
N ASP A 55 -10.94 2.17 17.36
CA ASP A 55 -11.54 1.03 16.68
C ASP A 55 -10.80 0.71 15.37
N SER A 56 -10.14 -0.44 15.35
CA SER A 56 -9.44 -0.94 14.15
C SER A 56 -10.39 -1.22 12.97
N ALA A 57 -11.65 -1.47 13.22
CA ALA A 57 -12.66 -1.65 12.17
C ALA A 57 -12.89 -0.36 11.37
N ASN A 58 -12.81 0.80 12.01
CA ASN A 58 -12.93 2.10 11.35
C ASN A 58 -11.75 2.35 10.38
N ILE A 59 -10.53 1.97 10.77
CA ILE A 59 -9.34 2.09 9.89
C ILE A 59 -9.52 1.21 8.66
N THR A 60 -9.97 -0.01 8.83
CA THR A 60 -10.20 -0.95 7.72
C THR A 60 -11.20 -0.39 6.72
N LEU A 61 -12.32 0.16 7.20
CA LEU A 61 -13.31 0.83 6.36
C LEU A 61 -12.71 1.98 5.54
N TRP A 62 -11.97 2.86 6.19
CA TRP A 62 -11.32 3.99 5.49
C TRP A 62 -10.24 3.53 4.52
N ALA A 63 -9.51 2.47 4.86
CA ALA A 63 -8.52 1.88 3.97
C ALA A 63 -9.17 1.27 2.71
N GLU A 64 -10.28 0.55 2.84
CA GLU A 64 -11.03 0.00 1.72
C GLU A 64 -11.56 1.10 0.79
N ILE A 65 -12.16 2.15 1.36
CA ILE A 65 -12.60 3.31 0.59
C ILE A 65 -11.42 3.98 -0.12
N GLY A 66 -10.30 4.14 0.57
CA GLY A 66 -9.08 4.70 0.00
C GLY A 66 -8.54 3.89 -1.18
N VAL A 67 -8.57 2.57 -1.09
CA VAL A 67 -8.17 1.67 -2.20
C VAL A 67 -9.10 1.83 -3.41
N ILE A 68 -10.40 1.96 -3.19
CA ILE A 68 -11.36 2.20 -4.29
C ILE A 68 -11.03 3.50 -5.02
N PHE A 69 -10.80 4.60 -4.28
CA PHE A 69 -10.41 5.87 -4.88
C PHE A 69 -9.06 5.81 -5.58
N LEU A 70 -8.08 5.10 -5.00
CA LEU A 70 -6.78 4.89 -5.61
C LEU A 70 -6.90 4.14 -6.94
N MET A 71 -7.66 3.04 -6.97
CA MET A 71 -7.90 2.27 -8.20
C MET A 71 -8.61 3.10 -9.27
N PHE A 72 -9.58 3.91 -8.86
CA PHE A 72 -10.27 4.83 -9.76
C PHE A 72 -9.31 5.88 -10.35
N SER A 73 -8.49 6.49 -9.51
CA SER A 73 -7.49 7.48 -9.93
C SER A 73 -6.48 6.88 -10.91
N LEU A 74 -5.95 5.70 -10.59
CA LEU A 74 -5.05 4.97 -11.48
C LEU A 74 -5.72 4.64 -12.81
N GLY A 75 -7.00 4.25 -12.78
CA GLY A 75 -7.78 3.97 -13.99
C GLY A 75 -7.91 5.20 -14.89
N LEU A 76 -8.10 6.39 -14.30
CA LEU A 76 -8.18 7.65 -15.05
C LEU A 76 -6.82 8.07 -15.66
N GLU A 77 -5.73 7.78 -14.97
CA GLU A 77 -4.37 8.07 -15.47
C GLU A 77 -3.91 7.08 -16.53
N PHE A 78 -4.60 5.94 -16.63
CA PHE A 78 -4.25 4.88 -17.57
C PHE A 78 -4.57 5.28 -19.00
N SER A 79 -3.56 5.64 -19.76
CA SER A 79 -3.70 5.99 -21.17
C SER A 79 -3.55 4.76 -22.05
N LEU A 80 -4.64 4.35 -22.72
CA LEU A 80 -4.62 3.28 -23.71
C LEU A 80 -3.63 3.55 -24.84
N HIS A 81 -3.41 4.82 -25.18
CA HIS A 81 -2.43 5.24 -26.18
C HIS A 81 -1.00 4.91 -25.75
N LYS A 82 -0.66 5.15 -24.48
CA LYS A 82 0.66 4.75 -23.92
C LYS A 82 0.83 3.24 -23.92
N LEU A 83 -0.23 2.49 -23.62
CA LEU A 83 -0.21 1.03 -23.65
C LEU A 83 0.11 0.48 -25.05
N VAL A 84 -0.52 1.04 -26.08
CA VAL A 84 -0.27 0.64 -27.48
C VAL A 84 1.15 1.00 -27.93
N THR A 85 1.67 2.16 -27.48
CA THR A 85 3.03 2.61 -27.85
C THR A 85 4.12 1.77 -27.18
N VAL A 86 3.88 1.29 -25.96
CA VAL A 86 4.82 0.40 -25.23
C VAL A 86 4.64 -1.07 -25.63
N GLY A 87 3.53 -1.41 -26.24
CA GLY A 87 3.00 -2.69 -26.70
C GLY A 87 3.93 -3.90 -26.57
N ASN A 88 4.70 -4.17 -27.60
CA ASN A 88 5.52 -5.39 -27.67
C ASN A 88 6.65 -5.42 -26.62
N THR A 89 7.31 -4.30 -26.38
CA THR A 89 8.40 -4.20 -25.40
C THR A 89 7.86 -4.38 -23.98
N GLY A 90 6.69 -3.82 -23.68
CA GLY A 90 6.05 -3.97 -22.38
C GLY A 90 5.63 -5.41 -22.10
N VAL A 91 5.07 -6.09 -23.07
CA VAL A 91 4.66 -7.50 -22.94
C VAL A 91 5.89 -8.40 -22.71
N ILE A 92 6.94 -8.21 -23.49
CA ILE A 92 8.20 -8.99 -23.34
C ILE A 92 8.81 -8.74 -21.96
N SER A 93 8.88 -7.49 -21.53
CA SER A 93 9.42 -7.14 -20.20
C SER A 93 8.61 -7.76 -19.08
N ALA A 94 7.27 -7.73 -19.19
CA ALA A 94 6.38 -8.33 -18.19
C ALA A 94 6.56 -9.86 -18.12
N LEU A 95 6.63 -10.54 -19.27
CA LEU A 95 6.86 -11.97 -19.32
C LEU A 95 8.21 -12.38 -18.72
N VAL A 96 9.28 -11.65 -19.05
CA VAL A 96 10.62 -11.89 -18.50
C VAL A 96 10.63 -11.67 -16.99
N GLN A 97 9.95 -10.63 -16.51
CA GLN A 97 9.85 -10.34 -15.09
C GLN A 97 9.08 -11.41 -14.33
N ILE A 98 7.92 -11.83 -14.84
CA ILE A 98 7.11 -12.90 -14.23
C ILE A 98 7.91 -14.20 -14.18
N ALA A 99 8.50 -14.60 -15.31
CA ALA A 99 9.32 -15.81 -15.37
C ALA A 99 10.52 -15.74 -14.40
N GLY A 100 11.21 -14.60 -14.36
CA GLY A 100 12.34 -14.37 -13.45
C GLY A 100 11.93 -14.47 -11.98
N MET A 101 10.83 -13.84 -11.59
CA MET A 101 10.33 -13.89 -10.22
C MET A 101 9.88 -15.30 -9.82
N LEU A 102 9.18 -16.01 -10.70
CA LEU A 102 8.79 -17.40 -10.46
C LEU A 102 10.00 -18.31 -10.24
N ILE A 103 11.01 -18.20 -11.09
CA ILE A 103 12.23 -19.03 -10.97
C ILE A 103 12.97 -18.70 -9.67
N LEU A 104 13.19 -17.42 -9.40
CA LEU A 104 13.90 -16.99 -8.19
C LEU A 104 13.13 -17.34 -6.92
N GLY A 105 11.83 -17.10 -6.90
CA GLY A 105 10.98 -17.46 -5.75
C GLY A 105 10.95 -18.96 -5.52
N PHE A 106 10.83 -19.75 -6.58
CA PHE A 106 10.89 -21.20 -6.50
C PHE A 106 12.22 -21.73 -5.94
N LEU A 107 13.34 -21.21 -6.47
CA LEU A 107 14.68 -21.59 -5.98
C LEU A 107 14.88 -21.21 -4.52
N LEU A 108 14.43 -20.01 -4.11
CA LEU A 108 14.51 -19.59 -2.72
C LEU A 108 13.63 -20.45 -1.82
N GLY A 109 12.42 -20.78 -2.22
CA GLY A 109 11.52 -21.64 -1.46
C GLY A 109 12.11 -23.02 -1.23
N ILE A 110 12.69 -23.65 -2.26
CA ILE A 110 13.38 -24.94 -2.13
C ILE A 110 14.63 -24.81 -1.23
N ALA A 111 15.41 -23.75 -1.38
CA ALA A 111 16.60 -23.51 -0.56
C ALA A 111 16.25 -23.34 0.92
N MET A 112 15.07 -22.79 1.23
CA MET A 112 14.53 -22.69 2.59
C MET A 112 13.87 -23.97 3.10
N GLY A 113 13.82 -25.04 2.30
CA GLY A 113 13.22 -26.31 2.68
C GLY A 113 11.69 -26.34 2.65
N TRP A 114 11.08 -25.43 1.92
CA TRP A 114 9.63 -25.38 1.77
C TRP A 114 9.13 -26.44 0.78
N SER A 115 7.86 -26.80 0.89
CA SER A 115 7.24 -27.72 -0.08
C SER A 115 7.27 -27.14 -1.49
N THR A 116 7.21 -28.01 -2.49
CA THR A 116 7.21 -27.61 -3.92
C THR A 116 6.06 -26.65 -4.23
N MET A 117 4.89 -26.88 -3.63
CA MET A 117 3.71 -26.00 -3.79
C MET A 117 3.94 -24.61 -3.18
N ASP A 118 4.44 -24.57 -1.95
CA ASP A 118 4.71 -23.28 -1.27
C ASP A 118 5.79 -22.47 -1.99
N SER A 119 6.78 -23.16 -2.57
CA SER A 119 7.86 -22.54 -3.35
C SER A 119 7.34 -21.91 -4.65
N ILE A 120 6.35 -22.50 -5.30
CA ILE A 120 5.69 -21.92 -6.48
C ILE A 120 4.89 -20.68 -6.11
N PHE A 121 4.20 -20.69 -4.97
CA PHE A 121 3.44 -19.52 -4.50
C PHE A 121 4.33 -18.36 -4.01
N LEU A 122 5.59 -18.61 -3.66
CA LEU A 122 6.54 -17.58 -3.29
C LEU A 122 7.02 -16.77 -4.51
N GLY A 123 7.11 -17.39 -5.66
CA GLY A 123 7.49 -16.73 -6.92
C GLY A 123 6.35 -16.00 -7.58
#